data_dd9bd4fa7671562291649ea65d2a3885
#
_entry.id   dd9bd4fa7671562291649ea65d2a3885
#
_cell.length_a   1.000
_cell.length_b   1.000
_cell.length_c   1.000
_cell.angle_alpha   90.00
_cell.angle_beta   90.00
_cell.angle_gamma   90.00
#
_symmetry.space_group_name_H-M   'P 1'
#
loop_
_entity.id
_entity.type
_entity.pdbx_description
1 polymer ?
#
loop_
_entity_poly.entity_id
_entity_poly.type
_entity_poly.pdbx_seq_one_letter_code
_entity_poly.pdbx_strand_id
1 'polypeptide(L)'
;MKKISIIFLITLSAVSCQINEEISNSEWIFIACEGNYGASNGSVYMINSLGEIDSIPNLGDVVQSVEVHENKLFVLVNNSHKLHVFDIDTEGLSLPGIEIDLDGSSPREMVVDGERLYFTNWNTKDVKYLDLFNYKIEKLIDINGLPEGIIKQGKDLFIAVNMNVDYSSSDKVIRYDITKNNIEEIITVGDGPLDLEFNNDELYISRTYYDENYAAFHGTSQYSPNNKNVLIKEYGKNTPCGGSVHSLNNK
;
A
#
# COMPACT_ATOMS: atom_id res chain seq x y z
N MET A 1 1.60 55.51 -71.65
CA MET A 1 1.70 55.56 -70.20
C MET A 1 1.33 54.17 -69.66
N LYS A 2 2.34 53.37 -69.27
CA LYS A 2 2.10 52.03 -68.69
C LYS A 2 2.03 52.19 -67.18
N LYS A 3 0.92 51.74 -66.55
CA LYS A 3 0.77 51.68 -65.10
C LYS A 3 1.37 50.41 -64.61
N ILE A 4 2.40 50.52 -63.77
CA ILE A 4 3.00 49.42 -63.07
C ILE A 4 2.26 49.25 -61.72
N SER A 5 1.51 48.13 -61.55
CA SER A 5 0.92 47.75 -60.26
C SER A 5 1.96 46.92 -59.46
N ILE A 6 2.39 47.47 -58.36
CA ILE A 6 3.26 46.75 -57.40
C ILE A 6 2.33 46.00 -56.44
N ILE A 7 2.38 44.67 -56.48
CA ILE A 7 1.69 43.81 -55.54
C ILE A 7 2.65 43.59 -54.37
N PHE A 8 2.26 44.09 -53.20
CA PHE A 8 2.98 43.83 -51.93
C PHE A 8 2.52 42.50 -51.36
N LEU A 9 3.38 41.51 -51.43
CA LEU A 9 3.13 40.17 -50.81
C LEU A 9 3.56 40.23 -49.35
N ILE A 10 2.57 40.32 -48.43
CA ILE A 10 2.87 40.22 -46.99
C ILE A 10 2.92 38.75 -46.65
N THR A 11 4.10 38.22 -46.41
CA THR A 11 4.31 36.89 -45.81
C THR A 11 4.10 36.98 -44.31
N LEU A 12 2.97 36.48 -43.84
CA LEU A 12 2.71 36.26 -42.41
C LEU A 12 3.54 35.04 -41.99
N SER A 13 4.68 35.25 -41.36
CA SER A 13 5.40 34.21 -40.66
C SER A 13 4.64 33.91 -39.35
N ALA A 14 3.87 32.83 -39.33
CA ALA A 14 3.35 32.27 -38.09
C ALA A 14 4.55 31.71 -37.29
N VAL A 15 4.96 32.41 -36.26
CA VAL A 15 5.85 31.86 -35.23
C VAL A 15 4.98 30.90 -34.42
N SER A 16 5.05 29.61 -34.76
CA SER A 16 4.56 28.54 -33.90
C SER A 16 5.44 28.50 -32.68
N CYS A 17 4.96 29.05 -31.59
CA CYS A 17 5.53 28.77 -30.27
C CYS A 17 5.18 27.31 -29.95
N GLN A 18 6.10 26.40 -30.23
CA GLN A 18 6.01 25.05 -29.65
C GLN A 18 6.31 25.23 -28.18
N ILE A 19 5.26 25.20 -27.37
CA ILE A 19 5.37 24.91 -25.95
C ILE A 19 5.79 23.44 -25.91
N ASN A 20 7.10 23.18 -25.76
CA ASN A 20 7.55 21.92 -25.24
C ASN A 20 7.06 21.92 -23.79
N GLU A 21 5.94 21.28 -23.53
CA GLU A 21 5.67 20.75 -22.21
C GLU A 21 6.77 19.71 -21.99
N GLU A 22 7.87 20.09 -21.34
CA GLU A 22 8.67 19.14 -20.60
C GLU A 22 7.68 18.51 -19.61
N ILE A 23 7.26 17.28 -19.91
CA ILE A 23 6.65 16.42 -18.92
C ILE A 23 7.76 16.19 -17.90
N SER A 24 7.79 17.03 -16.89
CA SER A 24 8.58 16.84 -15.70
C SER A 24 8.03 15.56 -15.07
N ASN A 25 8.63 14.39 -15.37
CA ASN A 25 8.48 13.21 -14.58
C ASN A 25 9.11 13.51 -13.22
N SER A 26 8.36 14.15 -12.33
CA SER A 26 8.76 14.27 -10.95
C SER A 26 8.57 12.89 -10.32
N GLU A 27 9.67 12.18 -10.18
CA GLU A 27 9.72 10.94 -9.42
C GLU A 27 9.74 11.32 -7.93
N TRP A 28 8.79 10.77 -7.17
CA TRP A 28 8.68 10.96 -5.74
C TRP A 28 8.88 9.66 -5.00
N ILE A 29 9.55 9.72 -3.85
CA ILE A 29 9.60 8.66 -2.86
C ILE A 29 8.81 9.14 -1.64
N PHE A 30 7.83 8.34 -1.21
CA PHE A 30 7.04 8.61 -0.01
C PHE A 30 7.45 7.66 1.10
N ILE A 31 7.60 8.19 2.32
CA ILE A 31 8.02 7.44 3.51
C ILE A 31 7.03 7.70 4.63
N ALA A 32 6.34 6.63 5.07
CA ALA A 32 5.53 6.65 6.27
C ALA A 32 6.42 6.64 7.52
N CYS A 33 6.14 7.53 8.46
CA CYS A 33 6.79 7.57 9.77
C CYS A 33 5.72 7.49 10.83
N GLU A 34 5.70 6.38 11.58
CA GLU A 34 4.66 6.08 12.59
C GLU A 34 4.50 7.20 13.63
N GLY A 35 5.61 7.82 14.03
CA GLY A 35 5.63 8.72 15.18
C GLY A 35 5.72 7.93 16.49
N ASN A 36 5.33 8.58 17.59
CA ASN A 36 5.27 7.97 18.91
C ASN A 36 3.82 7.60 19.25
N TYR A 37 3.59 6.37 19.67
CA TYR A 37 2.26 5.90 20.07
C TYR A 37 1.61 6.80 21.11
N GLY A 38 0.38 7.23 20.88
CA GLY A 38 -0.38 8.15 21.72
C GLY A 38 -0.03 9.63 21.56
N ALA A 39 0.93 9.99 20.66
CA ALA A 39 1.36 11.37 20.48
C ALA A 39 0.74 12.08 19.27
N SER A 40 0.05 11.36 18.40
CA SER A 40 -0.56 11.87 17.15
C SER A 40 0.43 12.66 16.27
N ASN A 41 1.69 12.24 16.25
CA ASN A 41 2.78 12.92 15.55
C ASN A 41 3.35 12.11 14.38
N GLY A 42 2.59 11.15 13.88
CA GLY A 42 2.92 10.43 12.65
C GLY A 42 2.98 11.37 11.44
N SER A 43 3.79 11.06 10.48
CA SER A 43 4.08 11.94 9.34
C SER A 43 4.34 11.16 8.06
N VAL A 44 4.21 11.82 6.92
CA VAL A 44 4.71 11.34 5.63
C VAL A 44 5.80 12.27 5.16
N TYR A 45 6.96 11.72 4.83
CA TYR A 45 8.02 12.43 4.12
C TYR A 45 7.93 12.15 2.63
N MET A 46 8.31 13.13 1.83
CA MET A 46 8.44 13.02 0.38
C MET A 46 9.79 13.50 -0.08
N ILE A 47 10.39 12.77 -1.02
CA ILE A 47 11.73 13.06 -1.57
C ILE A 47 11.59 13.10 -3.08
N ASN A 48 11.99 14.21 -3.69
CA ASN A 48 11.97 14.36 -5.16
C ASN A 48 13.24 13.79 -5.82
N SER A 49 13.27 13.77 -7.14
CA SER A 49 14.40 13.28 -7.94
C SER A 49 15.71 14.07 -7.73
N LEU A 50 15.66 15.26 -7.15
CA LEU A 50 16.83 16.07 -6.79
C LEU A 50 17.33 15.76 -5.37
N GLY A 51 16.62 14.92 -4.60
CA GLY A 51 16.94 14.61 -3.21
C GLY A 51 16.44 15.68 -2.22
N GLU A 52 15.61 16.60 -2.64
CA GLU A 52 14.97 17.58 -1.75
C GLU A 52 13.87 16.88 -0.95
N ILE A 53 13.80 17.22 0.33
CA ILE A 53 12.91 16.56 1.30
C ILE A 53 11.87 17.55 1.79
N ASP A 54 10.60 17.14 1.76
CA ASP A 54 9.52 17.84 2.43
C ASP A 54 8.68 16.85 3.23
N SER A 55 7.73 17.32 4.06
CA SER A 55 6.92 16.44 4.89
C SER A 55 5.56 17.02 5.24
N ILE A 56 4.59 16.13 5.47
CA ILE A 56 3.31 16.46 6.09
C ILE A 56 3.35 15.92 7.52
N PRO A 57 3.55 16.77 8.54
CA PRO A 57 3.59 16.35 9.93
C PRO A 57 2.19 16.21 10.54
N ASN A 58 2.11 15.46 11.65
CA ASN A 58 0.92 15.37 12.50
C ASN A 58 -0.34 14.85 11.78
N LEU A 59 -0.15 13.85 10.89
CA LEU A 59 -1.26 13.19 10.20
C LEU A 59 -2.12 12.35 11.13
N GLY A 60 -1.61 12.01 12.30
CA GLY A 60 -2.32 11.26 13.33
C GLY A 60 -1.41 10.34 14.12
N ASP A 61 -2.02 9.42 14.85
CA ASP A 61 -1.31 8.47 15.70
C ASP A 61 -1.07 7.15 14.96
N VAL A 62 0.17 6.82 14.76
CA VAL A 62 0.69 5.66 14.02
C VAL A 62 0.32 5.70 12.53
N VAL A 63 1.11 6.46 11.75
CA VAL A 63 1.05 6.35 10.27
C VAL A 63 1.60 4.98 9.87
N GLN A 64 0.71 4.09 9.44
CA GLN A 64 0.98 2.65 9.32
C GLN A 64 1.52 2.26 7.96
N SER A 65 0.84 2.64 6.89
CA SER A 65 1.23 2.30 5.54
C SER A 65 0.87 3.38 4.52
N VAL A 66 1.56 3.36 3.39
CA VAL A 66 1.34 4.24 2.25
C VAL A 66 1.26 3.44 0.96
N GLU A 67 0.37 3.86 0.06
CA GLU A 67 0.19 3.25 -1.26
C GLU A 67 0.05 4.34 -2.31
N VAL A 68 0.74 4.19 -3.43
CA VAL A 68 0.64 5.10 -4.57
C VAL A 68 -0.17 4.41 -5.68
N HIS A 69 -1.23 5.06 -6.12
CA HIS A 69 -1.99 4.62 -7.27
C HIS A 69 -2.31 5.81 -8.17
N GLU A 70 -1.93 5.71 -9.45
CA GLU A 70 -2.01 6.82 -10.40
C GLU A 70 -1.32 8.09 -9.86
N ASN A 71 -2.06 9.17 -9.72
CA ASN A 71 -1.59 10.43 -9.19
C ASN A 71 -2.04 10.67 -7.74
N LYS A 72 -2.25 9.62 -6.95
CA LYS A 72 -2.71 9.71 -5.56
C LYS A 72 -1.81 8.94 -4.62
N LEU A 73 -1.61 9.53 -3.45
CA LEU A 73 -1.04 8.85 -2.28
C LEU A 73 -2.15 8.57 -1.27
N PHE A 74 -2.27 7.32 -0.89
CA PHE A 74 -3.14 6.85 0.20
C PHE A 74 -2.28 6.61 1.44
N VAL A 75 -2.76 7.05 2.60
CA VAL A 75 -2.04 6.94 3.87
C VAL A 75 -2.97 6.39 4.93
N LEU A 76 -2.70 5.19 5.43
CA LEU A 76 -3.42 4.61 6.58
C LEU A 76 -2.80 5.09 7.89
N VAL A 77 -3.66 5.56 8.81
CA VAL A 77 -3.28 5.95 10.16
C VAL A 77 -3.98 5.03 11.16
N ASN A 78 -3.20 4.10 11.70
CA ASN A 78 -3.71 2.96 12.46
C ASN A 78 -4.50 3.36 13.71
N ASN A 79 -3.85 4.03 14.65
CA ASN A 79 -4.46 4.32 15.95
C ASN A 79 -5.40 5.54 15.92
N SER A 80 -5.31 6.38 14.90
CA SER A 80 -6.31 7.43 14.62
C SER A 80 -7.49 6.93 13.78
N HIS A 81 -7.43 5.70 13.28
CA HIS A 81 -8.48 5.07 12.47
C HIS A 81 -8.88 5.90 11.25
N LYS A 82 -7.88 6.40 10.51
CA LYS A 82 -8.09 7.29 9.37
C LYS A 82 -7.40 6.81 8.12
N LEU A 83 -7.95 7.20 6.99
CA LEU A 83 -7.32 7.14 5.69
C LEU A 83 -7.22 8.56 5.12
N HIS A 84 -6.03 8.99 4.77
CA HIS A 84 -5.82 10.22 4.02
C HIS A 84 -5.58 9.92 2.56
N VAL A 85 -6.07 10.79 1.67
CA VAL A 85 -5.85 10.73 0.24
C VAL A 85 -5.34 12.08 -0.23
N PHE A 86 -4.16 12.09 -0.85
CA PHE A 86 -3.54 13.29 -1.40
C PHE A 86 -3.36 13.14 -2.91
N ASP A 87 -3.61 14.20 -3.66
CA ASP A 87 -3.18 14.26 -5.04
C ASP A 87 -1.65 14.51 -5.10
N ILE A 88 -0.99 13.83 -6.04
CA ILE A 88 0.43 13.99 -6.31
C ILE A 88 0.56 14.87 -7.55
N ASP A 89 1.30 15.96 -7.46
CA ASP A 89 1.60 16.85 -8.57
C ASP A 89 3.12 17.13 -8.66
N THR A 90 3.53 18.08 -9.47
CA THR A 90 4.94 18.43 -9.67
C THR A 90 5.60 19.07 -8.45
N GLU A 91 4.80 19.62 -7.54
CA GLU A 91 5.25 20.27 -6.30
C GLU A 91 5.21 19.30 -5.10
N GLY A 92 4.69 18.09 -5.28
CA GLY A 92 4.54 17.08 -4.24
C GLY A 92 3.09 16.74 -3.93
N LEU A 93 2.72 16.69 -2.65
CA LEU A 93 1.37 16.35 -2.21
C LEU A 93 0.51 17.62 -2.06
N SER A 94 -0.62 17.63 -2.76
CA SER A 94 -1.60 18.73 -2.67
C SER A 94 -2.33 18.73 -1.34
N LEU A 95 -2.25 19.83 -0.58
CA LEU A 95 -2.89 19.98 0.72
C LEU A 95 -4.20 20.79 0.62
N PRO A 96 -5.20 20.48 1.47
CA PRO A 96 -5.15 19.65 2.68
C PRO A 96 -5.36 18.16 2.45
N GLY A 97 -5.70 17.69 1.24
CA GLY A 97 -6.08 16.30 0.99
C GLY A 97 -7.50 15.96 1.49
N ILE A 98 -7.87 14.70 1.35
CA ILE A 98 -9.15 14.13 1.83
C ILE A 98 -8.84 13.28 3.06
N GLU A 99 -9.59 13.47 4.15
CA GLU A 99 -9.54 12.63 5.34
C GLU A 99 -10.84 11.82 5.44
N ILE A 100 -10.71 10.50 5.62
CA ILE A 100 -11.81 9.56 5.71
C ILE A 100 -11.71 8.85 7.06
N ASP A 101 -12.79 8.92 7.86
CA ASP A 101 -12.91 8.19 9.11
C ASP A 101 -13.20 6.70 8.83
N LEU A 102 -12.50 5.82 9.50
CA LEU A 102 -12.61 4.36 9.37
C LEU A 102 -13.37 3.70 10.53
N ASP A 103 -14.15 4.47 11.28
CA ASP A 103 -15.04 3.99 12.36
C ASP A 103 -14.34 3.07 13.39
N GLY A 104 -13.18 3.48 13.89
CA GLY A 104 -12.45 2.74 14.93
C GLY A 104 -11.84 1.42 14.47
N SER A 105 -11.62 1.23 13.17
CA SER A 105 -11.25 -0.06 12.57
C SER A 105 -9.82 -0.53 12.87
N SER A 106 -8.87 0.37 13.18
CA SER A 106 -7.43 0.07 13.31
C SER A 106 -6.84 -0.56 12.04
N PRO A 107 -6.73 0.23 10.93
CA PRO A 107 -6.26 -0.28 9.64
C PRO A 107 -4.77 -0.65 9.69
N ARG A 108 -4.38 -1.66 8.89
CA ARG A 108 -2.99 -2.15 8.86
C ARG A 108 -2.35 -1.94 7.50
N GLU A 109 -2.60 -2.79 6.54
CA GLU A 109 -2.00 -2.76 5.22
C GLU A 109 -3.05 -2.63 4.13
N MET A 110 -2.65 -2.15 2.96
CA MET A 110 -3.55 -1.91 1.85
C MET A 110 -2.96 -2.32 0.50
N VAL A 111 -3.84 -2.56 -0.46
CA VAL A 111 -3.50 -2.83 -1.85
C VAL A 111 -4.59 -2.29 -2.77
N VAL A 112 -4.19 -1.70 -3.89
CA VAL A 112 -5.14 -1.20 -4.90
C VAL A 112 -5.37 -2.22 -6.00
N ASP A 113 -6.62 -2.34 -6.45
CA ASP A 113 -7.04 -3.04 -7.66
C ASP A 113 -8.10 -2.26 -8.43
N GLY A 114 -7.71 -1.65 -9.54
CA GLY A 114 -8.60 -0.81 -10.34
C GLY A 114 -9.18 0.33 -9.52
N GLU A 115 -10.51 0.35 -9.38
CA GLU A 115 -11.22 1.42 -8.65
C GLU A 115 -11.45 1.11 -7.16
N ARG A 116 -10.71 0.18 -6.57
CA ARG A 116 -10.84 -0.22 -5.17
C ARG A 116 -9.51 -0.27 -4.45
N LEU A 117 -9.46 0.35 -3.28
CA LEU A 117 -8.37 0.21 -2.31
C LEU A 117 -8.85 -0.74 -1.21
N TYR A 118 -8.29 -1.95 -1.16
CA TYR A 118 -8.56 -2.93 -0.10
C TYR A 118 -7.62 -2.72 1.07
N PHE A 119 -8.12 -2.86 2.31
CA PHE A 119 -7.30 -2.70 3.51
C PHE A 119 -7.76 -3.62 4.63
N THR A 120 -6.79 -4.10 5.40
CA THR A 120 -6.98 -4.96 6.57
C THR A 120 -7.21 -4.14 7.83
N ASN A 121 -7.97 -4.69 8.79
CA ASN A 121 -8.33 -4.00 10.02
C ASN A 121 -8.28 -4.93 11.24
N TRP A 122 -7.61 -4.50 12.29
CA TRP A 122 -7.49 -5.29 13.51
C TRP A 122 -8.72 -5.22 14.41
N ASN A 123 -9.20 -4.02 14.73
CA ASN A 123 -10.32 -3.86 15.67
C ASN A 123 -11.61 -4.46 15.13
N THR A 124 -11.91 -4.23 13.87
CA THR A 124 -13.11 -4.78 13.23
C THR A 124 -12.92 -6.19 12.69
N LYS A 125 -11.67 -6.71 12.67
CA LYS A 125 -11.34 -8.07 12.21
C LYS A 125 -11.92 -8.38 10.84
N ASP A 126 -11.66 -7.49 9.90
CA ASP A 126 -12.21 -7.60 8.55
C ASP A 126 -11.22 -7.07 7.50
N VAL A 127 -11.56 -7.31 6.25
CA VAL A 127 -11.06 -6.54 5.12
C VAL A 127 -12.20 -5.68 4.63
N LYS A 128 -11.90 -4.40 4.45
CA LYS A 128 -12.79 -3.42 3.81
C LYS A 128 -12.17 -2.95 2.50
N TYR A 129 -12.95 -2.27 1.70
CA TYR A 129 -12.43 -1.52 0.57
C TYR A 129 -13.03 -0.13 0.51
N LEU A 130 -12.22 0.81 0.01
CA LEU A 130 -12.63 2.12 -0.40
C LEU A 130 -12.92 2.08 -1.91
N ASP A 131 -14.10 2.49 -2.33
CA ASP A 131 -14.41 2.78 -3.73
C ASP A 131 -13.78 4.12 -4.10
N LEU A 132 -12.84 4.11 -5.05
CA LEU A 132 -12.04 5.29 -5.42
C LEU A 132 -12.81 6.33 -6.23
N PHE A 133 -13.99 5.98 -6.75
CA PHE A 133 -14.83 6.90 -7.48
C PHE A 133 -15.66 7.80 -6.55
N ASN A 134 -16.20 7.24 -5.46
CA ASN A 134 -17.13 7.96 -4.57
C ASN A 134 -16.65 8.06 -3.12
N TYR A 135 -15.51 7.50 -2.80
CA TYR A 135 -14.88 7.45 -1.46
C TYR A 135 -15.76 6.81 -0.38
N LYS A 136 -16.60 5.85 -0.76
CA LYS A 136 -17.38 5.05 0.19
C LYS A 136 -16.61 3.80 0.60
N ILE A 137 -16.74 3.48 1.89
CA ILE A 137 -16.16 2.28 2.47
C ILE A 137 -17.23 1.20 2.53
N GLU A 138 -16.84 0.01 2.09
CA GLU A 138 -17.68 -1.20 2.20
C GLU A 138 -16.87 -2.35 2.80
N LYS A 139 -17.54 -3.21 3.55
CA LYS A 139 -16.92 -4.42 4.08
C LYS A 139 -16.87 -5.50 3.00
N LEU A 140 -15.68 -6.09 2.80
CA LEU A 140 -15.48 -7.20 1.88
C LEU A 140 -15.73 -8.53 2.58
N ILE A 141 -15.05 -8.80 3.71
CA ILE A 141 -15.12 -10.09 4.42
C ILE A 141 -14.72 -9.92 5.89
N ASP A 142 -15.37 -10.70 6.78
CA ASP A 142 -14.96 -10.88 8.17
C ASP A 142 -13.82 -11.90 8.27
N ILE A 143 -12.81 -11.61 9.07
CA ILE A 143 -11.64 -12.46 9.30
C ILE A 143 -11.70 -13.01 10.74
N ASN A 144 -11.55 -14.33 10.88
CA ASN A 144 -11.42 -14.95 12.20
C ASN A 144 -9.99 -14.84 12.71
N GLY A 145 -9.59 -13.65 13.12
CA GLY A 145 -8.25 -13.29 13.59
C GLY A 145 -7.94 -11.82 13.32
N LEU A 146 -6.68 -11.46 13.45
CA LEU A 146 -6.17 -10.11 13.22
C LEU A 146 -5.40 -10.09 11.88
N PRO A 147 -6.02 -9.59 10.81
CA PRO A 147 -5.37 -9.54 9.50
C PRO A 147 -4.32 -8.44 9.46
N GLU A 148 -3.16 -8.75 8.86
CA GLU A 148 -2.01 -7.85 8.71
C GLU A 148 -1.75 -7.54 7.25
N GLY A 149 -0.77 -8.17 6.63
CA GLY A 149 -0.42 -7.97 5.23
C GLY A 149 -1.53 -8.38 4.27
N ILE A 150 -1.64 -7.66 3.17
CA ILE A 150 -2.56 -7.95 2.08
C ILE A 150 -1.87 -7.68 0.74
N ILE A 151 -1.97 -8.62 -0.19
CA ILE A 151 -1.44 -8.46 -1.54
C ILE A 151 -2.39 -9.06 -2.57
N LYS A 152 -2.35 -8.55 -3.78
CA LYS A 152 -3.17 -9.04 -4.90
C LYS A 152 -2.35 -9.76 -5.94
N GLN A 153 -2.83 -10.92 -6.39
CA GLN A 153 -2.30 -11.63 -7.56
C GLN A 153 -3.45 -12.10 -8.46
N GLY A 154 -3.51 -11.57 -9.66
CA GLY A 154 -4.61 -11.86 -10.59
C GLY A 154 -5.97 -11.43 -10.00
N LYS A 155 -6.86 -12.38 -9.79
CA LYS A 155 -8.20 -12.16 -9.19
C LYS A 155 -8.25 -12.44 -7.69
N ASP A 156 -7.15 -12.84 -7.09
CA ASP A 156 -7.10 -13.27 -5.70
C ASP A 156 -6.42 -12.22 -4.82
N LEU A 157 -7.00 -11.99 -3.64
CA LEU A 157 -6.34 -11.33 -2.52
C LEU A 157 -5.73 -12.41 -1.63
N PHE A 158 -4.48 -12.20 -1.21
CA PHE A 158 -3.84 -13.00 -0.18
C PHE A 158 -3.73 -12.13 1.07
N ILE A 159 -4.23 -12.64 2.20
CA ILE A 159 -4.39 -11.90 3.45
C ILE A 159 -3.66 -12.68 4.54
N ALA A 160 -2.60 -12.12 5.10
CA ALA A 160 -1.92 -12.68 6.26
C ALA A 160 -2.78 -12.47 7.51
N VAL A 161 -3.02 -13.54 8.27
CA VAL A 161 -3.67 -13.45 9.58
C VAL A 161 -2.60 -13.68 10.63
N ASN A 162 -2.09 -12.59 11.20
CA ASN A 162 -0.93 -12.62 12.12
C ASN A 162 -1.25 -13.27 13.45
N MET A 163 -2.41 -12.97 14.01
CA MET A 163 -2.88 -13.47 15.31
C MET A 163 -4.32 -14.01 15.22
N ASN A 164 -4.63 -14.93 16.10
CA ASN A 164 -5.99 -15.35 16.38
C ASN A 164 -6.75 -14.28 17.19
N VAL A 165 -8.07 -14.45 17.36
CA VAL A 165 -8.90 -13.49 18.10
C VAL A 165 -8.53 -13.34 19.59
N ASP A 166 -7.82 -14.33 20.15
CA ASP A 166 -7.33 -14.35 21.52
C ASP A 166 -5.86 -13.86 21.65
N TYR A 167 -5.33 -13.26 20.56
CA TYR A 167 -3.95 -12.75 20.45
C TYR A 167 -2.85 -13.82 20.49
N SER A 168 -3.18 -15.09 20.41
CA SER A 168 -2.19 -16.12 20.14
C SER A 168 -1.72 -16.06 18.69
N SER A 169 -0.53 -16.55 18.37
CA SER A 169 -0.03 -16.58 16.99
C SER A 169 -0.97 -17.38 16.09
N SER A 170 -1.26 -16.85 14.93
CA SER A 170 -1.93 -17.56 13.85
C SER A 170 -0.91 -18.03 12.83
N ASP A 171 -1.24 -19.01 12.04
CA ASP A 171 -0.38 -19.62 11.02
C ASP A 171 -0.97 -19.51 9.60
N LYS A 172 -1.92 -18.60 9.38
CA LYS A 172 -2.80 -18.63 8.22
C LYS A 172 -2.55 -17.48 7.25
N VAL A 173 -2.57 -17.81 5.95
CA VAL A 173 -2.83 -16.87 4.87
C VAL A 173 -4.14 -17.27 4.20
N ILE A 174 -5.03 -16.33 4.02
CA ILE A 174 -6.33 -16.52 3.35
C ILE A 174 -6.18 -16.11 1.90
N ARG A 175 -6.54 -17.00 0.96
CA ARG A 175 -6.72 -16.70 -0.46
C ARG A 175 -8.20 -16.44 -0.73
N TYR A 176 -8.53 -15.25 -1.17
CA TYR A 176 -9.89 -14.79 -1.41
C TYR A 176 -10.08 -14.37 -2.87
N ASP A 177 -11.03 -15.00 -3.58
CA ASP A 177 -11.37 -14.66 -4.97
C ASP A 177 -12.36 -13.48 -4.99
N ILE A 178 -11.90 -12.30 -5.44
CA ILE A 178 -12.72 -11.07 -5.49
C ILE A 178 -13.83 -11.14 -6.54
N THR A 179 -13.70 -12.02 -7.54
CA THR A 179 -14.72 -12.16 -8.60
C THR A 179 -15.88 -13.06 -8.18
N LYS A 180 -15.59 -14.05 -7.34
CA LYS A 180 -16.57 -14.98 -6.78
C LYS A 180 -17.09 -14.57 -5.40
N ASN A 181 -16.40 -13.60 -4.79
CA ASN A 181 -16.70 -13.11 -3.43
C ASN A 181 -16.68 -14.23 -2.38
N ASN A 182 -15.63 -15.06 -2.41
CA ASN A 182 -15.49 -16.19 -1.47
C ASN A 182 -14.02 -16.50 -1.13
N ILE A 183 -13.82 -17.17 0.01
CA ILE A 183 -12.54 -17.78 0.37
C ILE A 183 -12.33 -19.03 -0.49
N GLU A 184 -11.27 -19.05 -1.27
CA GLU A 184 -10.87 -20.21 -2.08
C GLU A 184 -9.98 -21.19 -1.29
N GLU A 185 -9.15 -20.66 -0.40
CA GLU A 185 -8.18 -21.48 0.34
C GLU A 185 -7.75 -20.79 1.64
N ILE A 186 -7.47 -21.60 2.67
CA ILE A 186 -6.74 -21.20 3.87
C ILE A 186 -5.42 -21.97 3.87
N ILE A 187 -4.32 -21.25 3.82
CA ILE A 187 -2.97 -21.79 3.65
C ILE A 187 -2.28 -21.72 4.99
N THR A 188 -1.77 -22.86 5.50
CA THR A 188 -0.94 -22.91 6.71
C THR A 188 0.51 -22.64 6.35
N VAL A 189 1.06 -21.52 6.85
CA VAL A 189 2.39 -21.02 6.47
C VAL A 189 3.38 -20.94 7.64
N GLY A 190 3.00 -21.41 8.82
CA GLY A 190 3.75 -21.23 10.06
C GLY A 190 3.39 -19.95 10.79
N ASP A 191 3.74 -19.89 12.07
CA ASP A 191 3.31 -18.86 13.01
C ASP A 191 3.68 -17.44 12.59
N GLY A 192 2.75 -16.51 12.82
CA GLY A 192 2.94 -15.07 12.70
C GLY A 192 3.17 -14.52 11.31
N PRO A 193 2.41 -14.92 10.26
CA PRO A 193 2.53 -14.30 8.94
C PRO A 193 2.25 -12.81 9.02
N LEU A 194 3.12 -12.00 8.40
CA LEU A 194 3.12 -10.55 8.54
C LEU A 194 3.00 -9.88 7.17
N ASP A 195 4.07 -9.86 6.41
CA ASP A 195 4.14 -9.21 5.11
C ASP A 195 4.20 -10.25 3.98
N LEU A 196 3.70 -9.88 2.83
CA LEU A 196 3.47 -10.76 1.68
C LEU A 196 4.05 -10.14 0.42
N GLU A 197 4.78 -10.94 -0.37
CA GLU A 197 5.34 -10.52 -1.64
C GLU A 197 5.28 -11.64 -2.67
N PHE A 198 4.87 -11.32 -3.90
CA PHE A 198 4.94 -12.26 -5.01
C PHE A 198 6.23 -12.06 -5.83
N ASN A 199 6.92 -13.16 -6.11
CA ASN A 199 8.00 -13.21 -7.08
C ASN A 199 7.86 -14.45 -7.95
N ASN A 200 7.72 -14.28 -9.28
CA ASN A 200 7.56 -15.37 -10.24
C ASN A 200 6.47 -16.41 -9.86
N ASP A 201 5.27 -15.93 -9.51
CA ASP A 201 4.11 -16.74 -9.11
C ASP A 201 4.28 -17.50 -7.77
N GLU A 202 5.37 -17.30 -7.05
CA GLU A 202 5.56 -17.82 -5.69
C GLU A 202 5.27 -16.71 -4.68
N LEU A 203 4.52 -17.04 -3.64
CA LEU A 203 4.23 -16.13 -2.54
C LEU A 203 5.29 -16.30 -1.44
N TYR A 204 5.96 -15.23 -1.12
CA TYR A 204 6.90 -15.14 0.00
C TYR A 204 6.21 -14.43 1.17
N ILE A 205 6.41 -14.97 2.37
CA ILE A 205 5.75 -14.51 3.58
C ILE A 205 6.82 -14.26 4.64
N SER A 206 6.92 -13.02 5.16
CA SER A 206 7.67 -12.77 6.39
C SER A 206 6.84 -13.19 7.59
N ARG A 207 7.50 -13.66 8.65
CA ARG A 207 6.82 -14.14 9.85
C ARG A 207 7.47 -13.59 11.11
N THR A 208 6.64 -13.08 12.01
CA THR A 208 7.04 -12.63 13.33
C THR A 208 6.00 -13.08 14.35
N TYR A 209 6.41 -13.81 15.36
CA TYR A 209 5.56 -14.30 16.44
C TYR A 209 6.29 -14.28 17.78
N TYR A 210 5.55 -14.45 18.85
CA TYR A 210 6.06 -14.32 20.21
C TYR A 210 5.73 -15.58 21.02
N ASP A 211 6.65 -15.99 21.90
CA ASP A 211 6.38 -17.03 22.89
C ASP A 211 5.61 -16.47 24.12
N GLU A 212 5.27 -17.35 25.05
CA GLU A 212 4.58 -16.99 26.30
C GLU A 212 5.35 -15.98 27.19
N ASN A 213 6.65 -15.77 26.92
CA ASN A 213 7.51 -14.83 27.63
C ASN A 213 7.76 -13.56 26.80
N TYR A 214 6.98 -13.35 25.73
CA TYR A 214 7.13 -12.24 24.77
C TYR A 214 8.49 -12.19 24.06
N ALA A 215 9.19 -13.31 23.96
CA ALA A 215 10.39 -13.38 23.15
C ALA A 215 10.01 -13.51 21.66
N ALA A 216 10.58 -12.63 20.83
CA ALA A 216 10.32 -12.62 19.41
C ALA A 216 11.00 -13.77 18.67
N PHE A 217 10.29 -14.38 17.77
CA PHE A 217 10.76 -15.37 16.79
C PHE A 217 10.47 -14.85 15.40
N HIS A 218 11.34 -15.20 14.46
CA HIS A 218 11.22 -14.77 13.08
C HIS A 218 11.44 -15.95 12.14
N GLY A 219 10.81 -15.87 10.98
CA GLY A 219 10.95 -16.84 9.92
C GLY A 219 10.48 -16.28 8.58
N THR A 220 10.62 -17.09 7.56
CA THR A 220 9.99 -16.87 6.26
C THR A 220 9.31 -18.12 5.79
N SER A 221 8.27 -17.96 4.97
CA SER A 221 7.65 -19.07 4.28
C SER A 221 7.53 -18.73 2.79
N GLN A 222 7.52 -19.77 1.97
CA GLN A 222 7.28 -19.68 0.53
C GLN A 222 6.12 -20.63 0.21
N TYR A 223 5.11 -20.10 -0.46
CA TYR A 223 3.96 -20.87 -0.93
C TYR A 223 3.88 -20.84 -2.44
N SER A 224 3.75 -22.03 -3.02
CA SER A 224 3.56 -22.23 -4.47
C SER A 224 2.09 -22.49 -4.78
N PRO A 225 1.35 -21.52 -5.35
CA PRO A 225 -0.06 -21.72 -5.71
C PRO A 225 -0.30 -22.86 -6.70
N ASN A 226 0.68 -23.16 -7.57
CA ASN A 226 0.55 -24.14 -8.62
C ASN A 226 0.51 -25.59 -8.10
N ASN A 227 1.26 -25.91 -7.08
CA ASN A 227 1.36 -27.26 -6.50
C ASN A 227 0.94 -27.33 -5.04
N LYS A 228 0.53 -26.19 -4.45
CA LYS A 228 0.11 -26.03 -3.04
C LYS A 228 1.17 -26.43 -2.02
N ASN A 229 2.44 -26.34 -2.41
CA ASN A 229 3.56 -26.65 -1.52
C ASN A 229 3.93 -25.42 -0.67
N VAL A 230 4.22 -25.68 0.61
CA VAL A 230 4.69 -24.64 1.55
C VAL A 230 6.06 -25.05 2.06
N LEU A 231 7.03 -24.15 1.93
CA LEU A 231 8.35 -24.27 2.55
C LEU A 231 8.43 -23.28 3.71
N ILE A 232 8.79 -23.77 4.90
CA ILE A 232 8.87 -22.97 6.12
C ILE A 232 10.32 -22.94 6.59
N LYS A 233 10.84 -21.74 6.87
CA LYS A 233 12.18 -21.53 7.43
C LYS A 233 12.10 -20.70 8.70
N GLU A 234 12.63 -21.26 9.78
CA GLU A 234 12.75 -20.58 11.08
C GLU A 234 14.15 -19.99 11.25
N TYR A 235 14.23 -18.78 11.80
CA TYR A 235 15.50 -18.10 12.09
C TYR A 235 15.87 -18.18 13.58
N GLY A 236 14.92 -18.57 14.43
CA GLY A 236 15.13 -18.77 15.86
C GLY A 236 14.81 -17.54 16.70
N LYS A 237 15.13 -17.68 17.98
CA LYS A 237 14.82 -16.71 19.02
C LYS A 237 15.77 -15.52 18.98
N ASN A 238 15.24 -14.31 19.21
CA ASN A 238 16.00 -13.07 19.33
C ASN A 238 16.91 -12.76 18.12
N THR A 239 16.57 -13.22 16.93
CA THR A 239 17.18 -12.69 15.71
C THR A 239 16.75 -11.25 15.54
N PRO A 240 17.65 -10.33 15.20
CA PRO A 240 17.26 -8.94 14.97
C PRO A 240 16.30 -8.86 13.77
N CYS A 241 15.15 -8.25 14.00
CA CYS A 241 14.12 -7.91 13.04
C CYS A 241 13.67 -9.04 12.11
N GLY A 242 12.46 -9.51 12.32
CA GLY A 242 11.67 -10.11 11.26
C GLY A 242 11.34 -8.99 10.30
N GLY A 243 11.99 -8.98 9.17
CA GLY A 243 11.80 -7.94 8.18
C GLY A 243 10.56 -8.18 7.34
N SER A 244 10.23 -7.20 6.55
CA SER A 244 9.40 -7.35 5.37
C SER A 244 10.12 -8.21 4.31
N VAL A 245 9.38 -8.75 3.38
CA VAL A 245 9.90 -9.44 2.18
C VAL A 245 9.68 -8.55 0.98
N HIS A 246 10.72 -8.35 0.19
CA HIS A 246 10.62 -7.56 -1.04
C HIS A 246 11.37 -8.25 -2.16
N SER A 247 10.79 -8.25 -3.35
CA SER A 247 11.45 -8.72 -4.57
C SER A 247 12.16 -7.56 -5.26
N LEU A 248 13.41 -7.79 -5.66
CA LEU A 248 14.18 -6.81 -6.42
C LEU A 248 14.53 -7.40 -7.80
N ASN A 249 13.99 -6.82 -8.88
CA ASN A 249 14.28 -7.24 -10.26
C ASN A 249 14.09 -8.76 -10.51
N ASN A 250 13.01 -9.34 -10.00
CA ASN A 250 12.71 -10.77 -10.12
C ASN A 250 13.83 -11.69 -9.57
N LYS A 251 14.52 -11.29 -8.52
CA LYS A 251 15.55 -12.08 -7.82
C LYS A 251 15.22 -12.26 -6.36
#